data_8f18d79aba9ff14a44fbec5c9008c3ec
#
_entry.id   8f18d79aba9ff14a44fbec5c9008c3ec
#
_cell.length_a   1.000
_cell.length_b   1.000
_cell.length_c   1.000
_cell.angle_alpha   90.00
_cell.angle_beta   90.00
_cell.angle_gamma   90.00
#
_symmetry.space_group_name_H-M   'P 1'
#
loop_
_entity.id
_entity.type
_entity.pdbx_description
1 polymer ?
#
loop_
_entity_poly.entity_id
_entity_poly.type
_entity_poly.pdbx_seq_one_letter_code
_entity_poly.pdbx_strand_id
1 'polypeptide(L)'
;MLDAPTTTHNPSSCHGTAEQSVHFCTPRSQQPQPASTNRWAVEDIEALFALPLPELMFRAQQVHREHFDPAEVEFATLLSIKTGGCPEDCGYCPQSVHHETPVEATKLMEADAVREAALKAKAAGATRFCMGAAWRAPKDRDIENVVTLIKTVKEVGLEACCTLGMLTKEHAVELKEAGLDYYNHNLDTAPENYGNIITTRDYQDRLDTLENVRNVGVSVCSGGIIGMGENRRQRAELIGQLANLHPHYPDSVPINNLVKVEGTPLAEVDDIDPLEFVRMIAVARITMPEARVRLSAGRTAMADTMQAMCFMAGANSIFYGEKLLTTGNPDVEADMQLIERLGMRAGKQQA
;
A
#
# COMPACT_ATOMS: atom_id res chain seq x y z
N MET A 1 -25.25 68.27 17.04
CA MET A 1 -23.93 68.97 17.12
C MET A 1 -22.94 67.85 17.33
N LEU A 2 -22.17 67.42 16.38
CA LEU A 2 -21.18 67.91 15.44
C LEU A 2 -21.02 66.82 14.34
N ASP A 3 -21.17 67.21 13.20
CA ASP A 3 -20.54 67.19 11.91
C ASP A 3 -19.67 65.95 11.53
N ALA A 4 -20.12 65.31 10.46
CA ALA A 4 -19.36 64.47 9.58
C ALA A 4 -18.60 65.33 8.54
N PRO A 5 -17.52 64.84 7.96
CA PRO A 5 -17.22 65.21 6.58
C PRO A 5 -17.33 64.02 5.62
N THR A 6 -18.13 64.26 4.62
CA THR A 6 -18.21 63.57 3.33
C THR A 6 -16.90 63.68 2.55
N THR A 7 -16.40 62.55 2.02
CA THR A 7 -15.51 62.60 0.85
C THR A 7 -16.02 61.62 -0.21
N THR A 8 -16.42 62.23 -1.30
CA THR A 8 -16.74 61.63 -2.59
C THR A 8 -15.48 61.10 -3.26
N HIS A 9 -15.52 59.86 -3.76
CA HIS A 9 -14.61 59.42 -4.82
C HIS A 9 -15.38 58.68 -5.92
N ASN A 10 -15.07 59.11 -7.10
CA ASN A 10 -15.60 58.82 -8.42
C ASN A 10 -15.21 57.39 -8.89
N PRO A 11 -16.09 56.66 -9.63
CA PRO A 11 -15.73 55.36 -10.19
C PRO A 11 -15.06 55.55 -11.55
N SER A 12 -13.82 55.10 -11.68
CA SER A 12 -13.23 54.89 -12.98
C SER A 12 -13.21 53.40 -13.30
N SER A 13 -13.87 53.10 -14.39
CA SER A 13 -13.94 51.85 -15.09
C SER A 13 -12.58 51.25 -15.43
N CYS A 14 -12.39 49.99 -15.10
CA CYS A 14 -11.41 49.14 -15.80
C CYS A 14 -12.06 47.79 -16.07
N HIS A 15 -12.45 47.58 -17.33
CA HIS A 15 -12.68 46.28 -17.88
C HIS A 15 -11.31 45.60 -18.03
N GLY A 16 -11.11 44.51 -17.33
CA GLY A 16 -10.00 43.59 -17.51
C GLY A 16 -10.51 42.19 -17.31
N THR A 17 -10.65 41.45 -18.39
CA THR A 17 -10.87 40.01 -18.40
C THR A 17 -9.66 39.32 -17.80
N ALA A 18 -9.79 38.84 -16.58
CA ALA A 18 -8.76 38.02 -15.96
C ALA A 18 -8.96 36.56 -16.41
N GLU A 19 -8.17 36.12 -17.38
CA GLU A 19 -7.89 34.71 -17.60
C GLU A 19 -7.17 34.18 -16.35
N GLN A 20 -7.87 33.38 -15.59
CA GLN A 20 -7.25 32.59 -14.52
C GLN A 20 -6.42 31.48 -15.16
N SER A 21 -5.10 31.73 -15.26
CA SER A 21 -4.14 30.71 -15.60
C SER A 21 -4.02 29.73 -14.43
N VAL A 22 -4.63 28.56 -14.59
CA VAL A 22 -4.42 27.42 -13.71
C VAL A 22 -2.99 26.95 -13.96
N HIS A 23 -2.08 27.21 -13.03
CA HIS A 23 -0.75 26.63 -13.06
C HIS A 23 -0.85 25.13 -12.83
N PHE A 24 -0.80 24.36 -13.90
CA PHE A 24 -0.53 22.92 -13.83
C PHE A 24 0.90 22.74 -13.31
N CYS A 25 1.02 22.10 -12.14
CA CYS A 25 2.31 21.63 -11.68
C CYS A 25 2.85 20.62 -12.70
N THR A 26 3.99 20.93 -13.28
CA THR A 26 4.78 20.03 -14.14
C THR A 26 5.12 18.75 -13.36
N PRO A 27 5.08 17.56 -13.99
CA PRO A 27 5.49 16.32 -13.34
C PRO A 27 6.94 16.42 -12.91
N ARG A 28 7.18 16.20 -11.64
CA ARG A 28 8.53 16.15 -11.07
C ARG A 28 9.23 14.93 -11.66
N SER A 29 10.23 15.16 -12.51
CA SER A 29 11.15 14.11 -12.96
C SER A 29 11.71 13.36 -11.75
N GLN A 30 11.89 12.03 -11.87
CA GLN A 30 12.46 11.13 -10.88
C GLN A 30 13.89 11.57 -10.48
N GLN A 31 14.00 12.59 -9.65
CA GLN A 31 15.23 12.87 -8.93
C GLN A 31 15.19 12.06 -7.63
N PRO A 32 16.31 11.43 -7.20
CA PRO A 32 16.39 10.79 -5.91
C PRO A 32 15.98 11.80 -4.84
N GLN A 33 14.96 11.47 -4.07
CA GLN A 33 14.56 12.33 -2.94
C GLN A 33 15.73 12.44 -1.97
N PRO A 34 16.01 13.63 -1.40
CA PRO A 34 17.01 13.75 -0.37
C PRO A 34 16.61 12.86 0.81
N ALA A 35 17.56 12.07 1.32
CA ALA A 35 17.38 11.24 2.49
C ALA A 35 16.74 12.08 3.61
N SER A 36 15.60 11.67 4.12
CA SER A 36 14.97 12.31 5.28
C SER A 36 15.95 12.21 6.46
N THR A 37 16.47 13.34 6.92
CA THR A 37 17.39 13.40 8.06
C THR A 37 16.66 13.27 9.40
N ASN A 38 15.35 13.39 9.42
CA ASN A 38 14.51 13.25 10.61
C ASN A 38 14.01 11.82 10.74
N ARG A 39 14.61 11.08 11.64
CA ARG A 39 14.09 9.77 12.07
C ARG A 39 12.96 9.97 13.06
N TRP A 40 11.89 9.20 12.89
CA TRP A 40 10.80 9.11 13.83
C TRP A 40 11.21 8.27 15.05
N ALA A 41 11.12 8.83 16.26
CA ALA A 41 11.19 8.03 17.46
C ALA A 41 9.87 7.28 17.67
N VAL A 42 9.93 6.09 18.27
CA VAL A 42 8.73 5.29 18.53
C VAL A 42 7.76 6.06 19.46
N GLU A 43 8.29 6.77 20.42
CA GLU A 43 7.54 7.61 21.37
C GLU A 43 6.77 8.73 20.67
N ASP A 44 7.33 9.35 19.64
CA ASP A 44 6.65 10.38 18.85
C ASP A 44 5.49 9.78 18.05
N ILE A 45 5.67 8.57 17.53
CA ILE A 45 4.61 7.84 16.81
C ILE A 45 3.52 7.38 17.80
N GLU A 46 3.88 6.89 18.97
CA GLU A 46 2.88 6.59 20.03
C GLU A 46 2.07 7.82 20.43
N ALA A 47 2.73 8.99 20.51
CA ALA A 47 2.04 10.25 20.77
C ALA A 47 1.02 10.59 19.67
N LEU A 48 1.30 10.29 18.41
CA LEU A 48 0.32 10.42 17.32
C LEU A 48 -0.89 9.47 17.54
N PHE A 49 -0.65 8.21 17.88
CA PHE A 49 -1.74 7.28 18.21
C PHE A 49 -2.59 7.72 19.40
N ALA A 50 -2.02 8.46 20.34
CA ALA A 50 -2.71 8.96 21.54
C ALA A 50 -3.54 10.23 21.29
N LEU A 51 -3.38 10.92 20.17
CA LEU A 51 -4.14 12.13 19.86
C LEU A 51 -5.66 11.85 19.86
N PRO A 52 -6.49 12.82 20.21
CA PRO A 52 -7.91 12.76 19.90
C PRO A 52 -8.12 12.48 18.40
N LEU A 53 -9.04 11.56 18.07
CA LEU A 53 -9.21 11.14 16.68
C LEU A 53 -9.46 12.30 15.70
N PRO A 54 -10.29 13.33 16.03
CA PRO A 54 -10.47 14.50 15.15
C PRO A 54 -9.17 15.25 14.85
N GLU A 55 -8.29 15.40 15.84
CA GLU A 55 -6.99 16.06 15.68
C GLU A 55 -6.04 15.24 14.80
N LEU A 56 -5.98 13.92 15.03
CA LEU A 56 -5.18 13.01 14.23
C LEU A 56 -5.63 13.03 12.76
N MET A 57 -6.94 12.95 12.52
CA MET A 57 -7.53 13.00 11.18
C MET A 57 -7.23 14.31 10.45
N PHE A 58 -7.33 15.44 11.16
CA PHE A 58 -7.04 16.75 10.60
C PHE A 58 -5.57 16.84 10.14
N ARG A 59 -4.62 16.44 10.98
CA ARG A 59 -3.19 16.39 10.62
C ARG A 59 -2.92 15.48 9.43
N ALA A 60 -3.50 14.29 9.42
CA ALA A 60 -3.35 13.35 8.32
C ALA A 60 -3.88 13.94 7.00
N GLN A 61 -5.03 14.64 7.04
CA GLN A 61 -5.58 15.31 5.87
C GLN A 61 -4.73 16.50 5.38
N GLN A 62 -4.14 17.27 6.28
CA GLN A 62 -3.21 18.32 5.89
C GLN A 62 -2.04 17.73 5.09
N VAL A 63 -1.35 16.74 5.65
CA VAL A 63 -0.24 16.04 4.99
C VAL A 63 -0.68 15.41 3.66
N HIS A 64 -1.85 14.76 3.64
CA HIS A 64 -2.36 14.12 2.43
C HIS A 64 -2.54 15.12 1.28
N ARG A 65 -3.14 16.29 1.55
CA ARG A 65 -3.43 17.32 0.55
C ARG A 65 -2.21 18.08 0.07
N GLU A 66 -1.11 18.06 0.84
CA GLU A 66 0.16 18.64 0.41
C GLU A 66 0.84 17.81 -0.69
N HIS A 67 0.58 16.50 -0.72
CA HIS A 67 1.27 15.56 -1.61
C HIS A 67 0.37 14.93 -2.67
N PHE A 68 -0.94 14.86 -2.45
CA PHE A 68 -1.89 14.16 -3.32
C PHE A 68 -3.19 14.94 -3.54
N ASP A 69 -3.84 14.67 -4.66
CA ASP A 69 -5.24 15.01 -4.82
C ASP A 69 -6.09 14.10 -3.91
N PRO A 70 -6.82 14.66 -2.93
CA PRO A 70 -7.57 13.85 -1.96
C PRO A 70 -8.78 13.13 -2.57
N ALA A 71 -9.15 13.44 -3.80
CA ALA A 71 -10.22 12.77 -4.52
C ALA A 71 -9.71 11.62 -5.42
N GLU A 72 -8.39 11.37 -5.50
CA GLU A 72 -7.83 10.29 -6.31
C GLU A 72 -7.48 9.06 -5.49
N VAL A 73 -7.88 7.88 -5.99
CA VAL A 73 -7.54 6.57 -5.43
C VAL A 73 -6.85 5.72 -6.50
N GLU A 74 -5.65 5.23 -6.22
CA GLU A 74 -4.94 4.29 -7.08
C GLU A 74 -5.58 2.90 -6.98
N PHE A 75 -5.83 2.28 -8.13
CA PHE A 75 -6.32 0.91 -8.21
C PHE A 75 -5.19 -0.04 -8.61
N ALA A 76 -4.90 -1.01 -7.74
CA ALA A 76 -3.96 -2.09 -8.01
C ALA A 76 -4.69 -3.44 -7.98
N THR A 77 -4.42 -4.29 -8.93
CA THR A 77 -4.95 -5.67 -8.92
C THR A 77 -3.89 -6.64 -8.44
N LEU A 78 -4.28 -7.64 -7.67
CA LEU A 78 -3.39 -8.68 -7.15
C LEU A 78 -3.80 -10.06 -7.68
N LEU A 79 -2.86 -10.74 -8.33
CA LEU A 79 -3.03 -12.10 -8.84
C LEU A 79 -2.11 -13.06 -8.11
N SER A 80 -2.66 -14.18 -7.60
CA SER A 80 -1.84 -15.30 -7.15
C SER A 80 -1.35 -16.10 -8.35
N ILE A 81 -0.09 -15.90 -8.75
CA ILE A 81 0.52 -16.64 -9.86
C ILE A 81 1.01 -18.03 -9.45
N LYS A 82 1.15 -18.28 -8.15
CA LYS A 82 1.42 -19.61 -7.57
C LYS A 82 0.88 -19.62 -6.14
N THR A 83 -0.09 -20.48 -5.87
CA THR A 83 -0.79 -20.59 -4.60
C THR A 83 -0.32 -21.80 -3.80
N GLY A 84 -0.29 -21.69 -2.47
CA GLY A 84 -0.07 -22.80 -1.53
C GLY A 84 1.30 -23.44 -1.56
N GLY A 85 1.55 -24.33 -0.61
CA GLY A 85 2.80 -25.08 -0.49
C GLY A 85 4.01 -24.20 -0.12
N CYS A 86 3.79 -23.09 0.60
CA CYS A 86 4.86 -22.24 1.12
C CYS A 86 5.52 -22.91 2.35
N PRO A 87 6.85 -23.01 2.41
CA PRO A 87 7.54 -23.63 3.54
C PRO A 87 7.66 -22.74 4.79
N GLU A 88 7.14 -21.51 4.75
CA GLU A 88 7.10 -20.60 5.89
C GLU A 88 5.93 -20.90 6.81
N ASP A 89 6.07 -20.61 8.11
CA ASP A 89 5.06 -20.88 9.15
C ASP A 89 4.27 -19.65 9.60
N CYS A 90 4.20 -18.60 8.77
CA CYS A 90 3.51 -17.36 9.10
C CYS A 90 2.12 -17.62 9.67
N GLY A 91 1.87 -17.27 10.95
CA GLY A 91 0.68 -17.65 11.70
C GLY A 91 -0.66 -17.13 11.14
N TYR A 92 -0.64 -16.18 10.24
CA TYR A 92 -1.82 -15.63 9.54
C TYR A 92 -2.04 -16.24 8.15
N CYS A 93 -1.07 -17.02 7.60
CA CYS A 93 -1.04 -17.32 6.18
C CYS A 93 -1.60 -18.71 5.87
N PRO A 94 -2.72 -18.83 5.14
CA PRO A 94 -3.29 -20.12 4.79
C PRO A 94 -2.51 -20.87 3.71
N GLN A 95 -1.47 -20.28 3.12
CA GLN A 95 -0.64 -20.92 2.08
C GLN A 95 0.52 -21.73 2.64
N SER A 96 0.72 -21.70 3.96
CA SER A 96 1.77 -22.44 4.67
C SER A 96 1.54 -23.95 4.62
N VAL A 97 2.63 -24.71 4.47
CA VAL A 97 2.57 -26.18 4.63
C VAL A 97 2.44 -26.62 6.09
N HIS A 98 2.62 -25.69 7.04
CA HIS A 98 2.50 -25.93 8.48
C HIS A 98 1.06 -25.82 8.99
N HIS A 99 0.10 -25.41 8.14
CA HIS A 99 -1.29 -25.16 8.51
C HIS A 99 -2.24 -26.04 7.71
N GLU A 100 -3.24 -26.58 8.37
CA GLU A 100 -4.32 -27.37 7.74
C GLU A 100 -5.42 -26.42 7.26
N THR A 101 -5.30 -25.91 6.05
CA THR A 101 -6.24 -24.96 5.45
C THR A 101 -6.81 -25.49 4.13
N PRO A 102 -7.93 -24.96 3.64
CA PRO A 102 -8.52 -25.39 2.36
C PRO A 102 -7.75 -24.91 1.11
N VAL A 103 -6.58 -24.31 1.28
CA VAL A 103 -5.79 -23.75 0.17
C VAL A 103 -5.00 -24.86 -0.52
N GLU A 104 -5.37 -25.15 -1.75
CA GLU A 104 -4.66 -26.13 -2.58
C GLU A 104 -3.40 -25.51 -3.23
N ALA A 105 -2.33 -26.32 -3.31
CA ALA A 105 -1.10 -25.91 -3.97
C ALA A 105 -1.25 -25.99 -5.49
N THR A 106 -0.82 -24.90 -6.18
CA THR A 106 -0.81 -24.81 -7.63
C THR A 106 0.62 -24.73 -8.19
N LYS A 107 0.76 -24.99 -9.48
CA LYS A 107 1.97 -24.65 -10.23
C LYS A 107 2.00 -23.16 -10.54
N LEU A 108 3.16 -22.65 -10.96
CA LEU A 108 3.28 -21.29 -11.50
C LEU A 108 2.40 -21.17 -12.75
N MET A 109 1.71 -20.03 -12.86
CA MET A 109 0.83 -19.73 -13.99
C MET A 109 1.65 -19.50 -15.28
N GLU A 110 1.05 -19.87 -16.39
CA GLU A 110 1.59 -19.59 -17.73
C GLU A 110 1.37 -18.12 -18.14
N ALA A 111 2.23 -17.59 -19.00
CA ALA A 111 2.22 -16.19 -19.41
C ALA A 111 0.89 -15.74 -20.05
N ASP A 112 0.25 -16.62 -20.83
CA ASP A 112 -1.02 -16.29 -21.49
C ASP A 112 -2.15 -16.05 -20.48
N ALA A 113 -2.21 -16.84 -19.41
CA ALA A 113 -3.19 -16.64 -18.34
C ALA A 113 -2.94 -15.33 -17.56
N VAL A 114 -1.67 -14.98 -17.34
CA VAL A 114 -1.30 -13.70 -16.71
C VAL A 114 -1.64 -12.53 -17.63
N ARG A 115 -1.43 -12.65 -18.95
CA ARG A 115 -1.80 -11.65 -19.96
C ARG A 115 -3.30 -11.38 -19.96
N GLU A 116 -4.11 -12.43 -19.95
CA GLU A 116 -5.57 -12.30 -19.90
C GLU A 116 -6.03 -11.57 -18.63
N ALA A 117 -5.49 -11.96 -17.46
CA ALA A 117 -5.79 -11.32 -16.19
C ALA A 117 -5.35 -9.84 -16.17
N ALA A 118 -4.17 -9.52 -16.71
CA ALA A 118 -3.66 -8.15 -16.79
C ALA A 118 -4.52 -7.27 -17.73
N LEU A 119 -4.96 -7.80 -18.87
CA LEU A 119 -5.88 -7.09 -19.76
C LEU A 119 -7.23 -6.81 -19.09
N LYS A 120 -7.80 -7.79 -18.37
CA LYS A 120 -9.03 -7.61 -17.59
C LYS A 120 -8.85 -6.53 -16.53
N ALA A 121 -7.74 -6.56 -15.78
CA ALA A 121 -7.42 -5.57 -14.76
C ALA A 121 -7.31 -4.15 -15.35
N LYS A 122 -6.60 -4.00 -16.49
CA LYS A 122 -6.47 -2.72 -17.19
C LYS A 122 -7.81 -2.18 -17.66
N ALA A 123 -8.64 -3.04 -18.25
CA ALA A 123 -9.98 -2.66 -18.69
C ALA A 123 -10.88 -2.21 -17.53
N ALA A 124 -10.66 -2.75 -16.33
CA ALA A 124 -11.33 -2.36 -15.10
C ALA A 124 -10.73 -1.09 -14.44
N GLY A 125 -9.70 -0.48 -15.01
CA GLY A 125 -9.11 0.78 -14.54
C GLY A 125 -7.91 0.63 -13.59
N ALA A 126 -7.37 -0.58 -13.40
CA ALA A 126 -6.15 -0.74 -12.63
C ALA A 126 -4.96 -0.10 -13.34
N THR A 127 -4.09 0.55 -12.57
CA THR A 127 -2.82 1.12 -13.06
C THR A 127 -1.63 0.23 -12.73
N ARG A 128 -1.77 -0.61 -11.68
CA ARG A 128 -0.74 -1.55 -11.22
C ARG A 128 -1.27 -2.97 -11.16
N PHE A 129 -0.45 -3.91 -11.60
CA PHE A 129 -0.73 -5.33 -11.55
C PHE A 129 0.32 -6.05 -10.68
N CYS A 130 -0.14 -6.55 -9.53
CA CYS A 130 0.69 -7.25 -8.55
C CYS A 130 0.59 -8.76 -8.75
N MET A 131 1.72 -9.44 -8.76
CA MET A 131 1.84 -10.90 -8.92
C MET A 131 2.43 -11.50 -7.65
N GLY A 132 1.68 -12.36 -6.96
CA GLY A 132 2.13 -13.04 -5.74
C GLY A 132 2.38 -14.52 -5.96
N ALA A 133 3.50 -15.03 -5.45
CA ALA A 133 3.81 -16.46 -5.41
C ALA A 133 4.11 -16.94 -3.99
N ALA A 134 3.52 -18.06 -3.59
CA ALA A 134 3.70 -18.66 -2.28
C ALA A 134 5.06 -19.36 -2.18
N TRP A 135 6.13 -18.56 -2.05
CA TRP A 135 7.51 -19.02 -1.88
C TRP A 135 8.16 -18.38 -0.64
N ARG A 136 9.11 -19.12 -0.04
CA ARG A 136 10.08 -18.52 0.87
C ARG A 136 11.02 -17.57 0.10
N ALA A 137 11.56 -18.09 -1.01
CA ALA A 137 12.37 -17.39 -1.99
C ALA A 137 12.19 -18.09 -3.35
N PRO A 138 12.26 -17.39 -4.49
CA PRO A 138 12.29 -18.03 -5.79
C PRO A 138 13.62 -18.77 -5.96
N LYS A 139 13.61 -19.85 -6.75
CA LYS A 139 14.84 -20.52 -7.20
C LYS A 139 15.27 -19.92 -8.54
N ASP A 140 16.54 -20.03 -8.90
CA ASP A 140 17.07 -19.48 -10.17
C ASP A 140 16.24 -19.93 -11.38
N ARG A 141 15.86 -21.22 -11.42
CA ARG A 141 14.99 -21.76 -12.50
C ARG A 141 13.57 -21.14 -12.57
N ASP A 142 13.11 -20.53 -11.46
CA ASP A 142 11.79 -19.91 -11.40
C ASP A 142 11.87 -18.45 -11.86
N ILE A 143 13.04 -17.81 -11.77
CA ILE A 143 13.27 -16.41 -12.16
C ILE A 143 13.02 -16.18 -13.64
N GLU A 144 13.49 -17.05 -14.54
CA GLU A 144 13.28 -16.93 -15.99
C GLU A 144 11.77 -16.86 -16.34
N ASN A 145 10.96 -17.69 -15.66
CA ASN A 145 9.51 -17.66 -15.86
C ASN A 145 8.92 -16.35 -15.31
N VAL A 146 9.34 -15.88 -14.12
CA VAL A 146 8.87 -14.62 -13.54
C VAL A 146 9.25 -13.43 -14.42
N VAL A 147 10.47 -13.41 -14.98
CA VAL A 147 10.91 -12.41 -15.97
C VAL A 147 9.94 -12.33 -17.15
N THR A 148 9.52 -13.50 -17.65
CA THR A 148 8.53 -13.58 -18.74
C THR A 148 7.18 -12.99 -18.33
N LEU A 149 6.70 -13.29 -17.10
CA LEU A 149 5.45 -12.75 -16.57
C LEU A 149 5.53 -11.22 -16.40
N ILE A 150 6.64 -10.68 -15.90
CA ILE A 150 6.85 -9.24 -15.75
C ILE A 150 6.78 -8.56 -17.12
N LYS A 151 7.52 -9.06 -18.13
CA LYS A 151 7.47 -8.53 -19.50
C LYS A 151 6.06 -8.56 -20.06
N THR A 152 5.31 -9.63 -19.83
CA THR A 152 3.91 -9.75 -20.23
C THR A 152 3.04 -8.64 -19.65
N VAL A 153 3.19 -8.33 -18.36
CA VAL A 153 2.45 -7.24 -17.69
C VAL A 153 2.87 -5.87 -18.26
N LYS A 154 4.17 -5.67 -18.50
CA LYS A 154 4.70 -4.42 -19.11
C LYS A 154 4.18 -4.20 -20.52
N GLU A 155 4.09 -5.25 -21.36
CA GLU A 155 3.51 -5.19 -22.70
C GLU A 155 2.04 -4.78 -22.70
N VAL A 156 1.28 -5.17 -21.67
CA VAL A 156 -0.10 -4.71 -21.47
C VAL A 156 -0.13 -3.21 -21.12
N GLY A 157 0.99 -2.64 -20.64
CA GLY A 157 1.12 -1.24 -20.27
C GLY A 157 0.65 -0.94 -18.84
N LEU A 158 0.83 -1.89 -17.92
CA LEU A 158 0.61 -1.73 -16.47
C LEU A 158 1.96 -1.61 -15.74
N GLU A 159 1.96 -1.00 -14.56
CA GLU A 159 3.06 -1.15 -13.62
C GLU A 159 3.09 -2.60 -13.11
N ALA A 160 4.26 -3.22 -13.14
CA ALA A 160 4.47 -4.58 -12.63
C ALA A 160 4.96 -4.54 -11.18
N CYS A 161 4.26 -5.26 -10.30
CA CYS A 161 4.66 -5.46 -8.91
C CYS A 161 4.73 -6.96 -8.62
N CYS A 162 5.75 -7.40 -7.86
CA CYS A 162 5.91 -8.80 -7.48
C CYS A 162 6.02 -8.99 -5.96
N THR A 163 5.49 -10.13 -5.47
CA THR A 163 5.64 -10.64 -4.10
C THR A 163 6.09 -12.10 -4.19
N LEU A 164 7.38 -12.35 -4.10
CA LEU A 164 7.98 -13.69 -4.38
C LEU A 164 8.72 -14.28 -3.18
N GLY A 165 8.58 -13.66 -2.00
CA GLY A 165 9.39 -13.98 -0.83
C GLY A 165 10.71 -13.21 -0.79
N MET A 166 11.75 -13.81 -0.24
CA MET A 166 13.09 -13.19 -0.15
C MET A 166 13.77 -13.15 -1.51
N LEU A 167 14.50 -12.07 -1.80
CA LEU A 167 15.28 -11.92 -3.02
C LEU A 167 16.76 -11.76 -2.70
N THR A 168 17.60 -12.45 -3.47
CA THR A 168 19.02 -12.11 -3.55
C THR A 168 19.20 -10.84 -4.39
N LYS A 169 20.41 -10.26 -4.32
CA LYS A 169 20.75 -9.10 -5.14
C LYS A 169 20.71 -9.45 -6.64
N GLU A 170 21.17 -10.63 -7.02
CA GLU A 170 21.19 -11.13 -8.39
C GLU A 170 19.77 -11.24 -8.94
N HIS A 171 18.86 -11.88 -8.21
CA HIS A 171 17.45 -11.97 -8.57
C HIS A 171 16.81 -10.58 -8.73
N ALA A 172 17.14 -9.64 -7.81
CA ALA A 172 16.61 -8.28 -7.90
C ALA A 172 17.08 -7.55 -9.18
N VAL A 173 18.35 -7.75 -9.59
CA VAL A 173 18.87 -7.21 -10.87
C VAL A 173 18.10 -7.77 -12.05
N GLU A 174 17.94 -9.09 -12.16
CA GLU A 174 17.22 -9.74 -13.26
C GLU A 174 15.77 -9.27 -13.39
N LEU A 175 15.07 -9.15 -12.26
CA LEU A 175 13.70 -8.66 -12.26
C LEU A 175 13.62 -7.17 -12.64
N LYS A 176 14.59 -6.35 -12.22
CA LYS A 176 14.69 -4.94 -12.64
C LYS A 176 14.90 -4.82 -14.15
N GLU A 177 15.81 -5.60 -14.71
CA GLU A 177 16.08 -5.64 -16.16
C GLU A 177 14.86 -6.10 -16.97
N ALA A 178 14.01 -6.96 -16.38
CA ALA A 178 12.74 -7.36 -16.97
C ALA A 178 11.69 -6.24 -16.97
N GLY A 179 11.92 -5.12 -16.25
CA GLY A 179 11.01 -3.99 -16.16
C GLY A 179 10.14 -3.98 -14.91
N LEU A 180 10.54 -4.68 -13.82
CA LEU A 180 9.82 -4.63 -12.56
C LEU A 180 9.85 -3.20 -11.99
N ASP A 181 8.66 -2.65 -11.71
CA ASP A 181 8.51 -1.31 -11.12
C ASP A 181 8.52 -1.37 -9.60
N TYR A 182 7.81 -2.34 -8.99
CA TYR A 182 7.66 -2.47 -7.53
C TYR A 182 7.93 -3.89 -7.06
N TYR A 183 8.50 -4.01 -5.87
CA TYR A 183 8.58 -5.27 -5.15
C TYR A 183 7.90 -5.15 -3.79
N ASN A 184 6.92 -6.03 -3.54
CA ASN A 184 6.24 -6.09 -2.26
C ASN A 184 6.94 -7.09 -1.34
N HIS A 185 7.37 -6.61 -0.18
CA HIS A 185 7.88 -7.43 0.90
C HIS A 185 7.54 -6.78 2.24
N ASN A 186 6.43 -7.19 2.84
CA ASN A 186 5.92 -6.57 4.07
C ASN A 186 6.84 -6.89 5.26
N LEU A 187 6.92 -5.97 6.21
CA LEU A 187 7.53 -6.23 7.52
C LEU A 187 6.57 -7.02 8.43
N ASP A 188 5.29 -7.05 8.09
CA ASP A 188 4.15 -7.71 8.71
C ASP A 188 3.81 -7.18 10.11
N THR A 189 4.74 -7.14 11.06
CA THR A 189 4.54 -6.67 12.44
C THR A 189 5.79 -5.98 12.99
N ALA A 190 5.77 -5.57 14.25
CA ALA A 190 6.92 -5.03 14.96
C ALA A 190 8.04 -6.07 15.15
N PRO A 191 9.32 -5.65 15.22
CA PRO A 191 10.44 -6.57 15.50
C PRO A 191 10.24 -7.42 16.74
N GLU A 192 9.74 -6.83 17.84
CA GLU A 192 9.50 -7.55 19.11
C GLU A 192 8.42 -8.63 18.97
N ASN A 193 7.43 -8.42 18.11
CA ASN A 193 6.33 -9.35 17.92
C ASN A 193 6.59 -10.39 16.81
N TYR A 194 7.64 -10.20 16.02
CA TYR A 194 7.85 -10.99 14.81
C TYR A 194 8.00 -12.48 15.10
N GLY A 195 8.80 -12.85 16.10
CA GLY A 195 9.00 -14.24 16.49
C GLY A 195 7.76 -14.96 17.05
N ASN A 196 6.74 -14.21 17.47
CA ASN A 196 5.44 -14.78 17.86
C ASN A 196 4.56 -15.14 16.66
N ILE A 197 4.85 -14.57 15.49
CA ILE A 197 4.05 -14.71 14.26
C ILE A 197 4.75 -15.63 13.25
N ILE A 198 6.09 -15.57 13.14
CA ILE A 198 6.88 -16.29 12.15
C ILE A 198 8.15 -16.77 12.81
N THR A 199 8.46 -18.08 12.72
CA THR A 199 9.67 -18.68 13.30
C THR A 199 10.63 -19.25 12.26
N THR A 200 10.20 -19.42 11.01
CA THR A 200 10.99 -20.03 9.93
C THR A 200 12.00 -19.07 9.28
N ARG A 201 11.93 -17.78 9.60
CA ARG A 201 12.89 -16.76 9.15
C ARG A 201 12.95 -15.61 10.16
N ASP A 202 14.02 -14.83 10.11
CA ASP A 202 14.24 -13.69 10.98
C ASP A 202 13.66 -12.38 10.40
N TYR A 203 13.50 -11.39 11.27
CA TYR A 203 13.10 -10.04 10.85
C TYR A 203 14.13 -9.38 9.91
N GLN A 204 15.41 -9.68 10.15
CA GLN A 204 16.51 -9.17 9.32
C GLN A 204 16.42 -9.67 7.87
N ASP A 205 15.98 -10.90 7.62
CA ASP A 205 15.76 -11.44 6.26
C ASP A 205 14.83 -10.55 5.42
N ARG A 206 13.85 -9.90 6.09
CA ARG A 206 12.94 -8.96 5.43
C ARG A 206 13.64 -7.65 5.08
N LEU A 207 14.41 -7.10 6.01
CA LEU A 207 15.16 -5.87 5.79
C LEU A 207 16.20 -6.05 4.69
N ASP A 208 16.93 -7.15 4.68
CA ASP A 208 17.93 -7.49 3.66
C ASP A 208 17.28 -7.59 2.26
N THR A 209 16.09 -8.19 2.18
CA THR A 209 15.34 -8.26 0.92
C THR A 209 14.97 -6.87 0.42
N LEU A 210 14.46 -6.00 1.30
CA LEU A 210 14.12 -4.62 0.95
C LEU A 210 15.34 -3.82 0.51
N GLU A 211 16.48 -4.03 1.16
CA GLU A 211 17.75 -3.41 0.78
C GLU A 211 18.21 -3.89 -0.62
N ASN A 212 18.19 -5.20 -0.88
CA ASN A 212 18.54 -5.75 -2.20
C ASN A 212 17.69 -5.16 -3.32
N VAL A 213 16.38 -5.03 -3.09
CA VAL A 213 15.42 -4.44 -4.03
C VAL A 213 15.74 -2.97 -4.32
N ARG A 214 16.00 -2.18 -3.28
CA ARG A 214 16.33 -0.75 -3.42
C ARG A 214 17.65 -0.51 -4.12
N ASN A 215 18.66 -1.30 -3.79
CA ASN A 215 20.00 -1.15 -4.34
C ASN A 215 20.05 -1.31 -5.87
N VAL A 216 19.04 -1.94 -6.46
CA VAL A 216 18.91 -2.07 -7.93
C VAL A 216 17.90 -1.06 -8.53
N GLY A 217 17.34 -0.17 -7.73
CA GLY A 217 16.43 0.89 -8.18
C GLY A 217 15.01 0.39 -8.51
N VAL A 218 14.54 -0.66 -7.84
CA VAL A 218 13.13 -1.07 -7.82
C VAL A 218 12.44 -0.37 -6.66
N SER A 219 11.24 0.17 -6.89
CA SER A 219 10.43 0.81 -5.85
C SER A 219 9.95 -0.21 -4.82
N VAL A 220 9.94 0.20 -3.55
CA VAL A 220 9.55 -0.68 -2.43
C VAL A 220 8.08 -0.51 -2.10
N CYS A 221 7.37 -1.65 -2.05
CA CYS A 221 6.06 -1.78 -1.43
C CYS A 221 6.22 -2.58 -0.14
N SER A 222 6.05 -1.96 1.02
CA SER A 222 6.19 -2.64 2.31
C SER A 222 5.27 -2.03 3.35
N GLY A 223 4.61 -2.89 4.10
CA GLY A 223 3.65 -2.52 5.13
C GLY A 223 3.49 -3.62 6.17
N GLY A 224 2.29 -3.75 6.74
CA GLY A 224 2.03 -4.72 7.78
C GLY A 224 0.60 -5.23 7.84
N ILE A 225 0.38 -6.11 8.80
CA ILE A 225 -0.91 -6.70 9.12
C ILE A 225 -1.27 -6.26 10.55
N ILE A 226 -2.47 -5.73 10.72
CA ILE A 226 -3.00 -5.22 11.97
C ILE A 226 -4.13 -6.13 12.44
N GLY A 227 -4.21 -6.34 13.77
CA GLY A 227 -5.19 -7.25 14.36
C GLY A 227 -4.65 -8.65 14.63
N MET A 228 -3.33 -8.83 14.69
CA MET A 228 -2.67 -10.08 15.07
C MET A 228 -2.43 -10.20 16.59
N GLY A 229 -3.11 -9.38 17.41
CA GLY A 229 -2.95 -9.33 18.87
C GLY A 229 -1.91 -8.32 19.35
N GLU A 230 -1.34 -7.54 18.44
CA GLU A 230 -0.37 -6.49 18.76
C GLU A 230 -1.01 -5.30 19.51
N ASN A 231 -0.23 -4.66 20.37
CA ASN A 231 -0.62 -3.44 21.07
C ASN A 231 -0.23 -2.15 20.27
N ARG A 232 -0.62 -0.96 20.79
CA ARG A 232 -0.30 0.32 20.12
C ARG A 232 1.19 0.59 20.00
N ARG A 233 2.01 0.22 20.98
CA ARG A 233 3.45 0.40 20.93
C ARG A 233 4.04 -0.43 19.80
N GLN A 234 3.63 -1.68 19.66
CA GLN A 234 4.08 -2.53 18.55
C GLN A 234 3.64 -1.99 17.18
N ARG A 235 2.43 -1.39 17.08
CA ARG A 235 2.03 -0.67 15.84
C ARG A 235 2.91 0.54 15.58
N ALA A 236 3.26 1.31 16.62
CA ALA A 236 4.18 2.43 16.49
C ALA A 236 5.59 1.98 16.07
N GLU A 237 6.08 0.86 16.59
CA GLU A 237 7.35 0.26 16.18
C GLU A 237 7.33 -0.19 14.72
N LEU A 238 6.27 -0.86 14.26
CA LEU A 238 6.11 -1.22 12.85
C LEU A 238 6.15 0.02 11.94
N ILE A 239 5.41 1.07 12.27
CA ILE A 239 5.44 2.33 11.53
C ILE A 239 6.83 2.96 11.60
N GLY A 240 7.48 2.95 12.77
CA GLY A 240 8.85 3.45 12.95
C GLY A 240 9.86 2.74 12.06
N GLN A 241 9.75 1.40 11.95
CA GLN A 241 10.60 0.62 11.04
C GLN A 241 10.38 1.04 9.58
N LEU A 242 9.12 1.17 9.13
CA LEU A 242 8.78 1.58 7.76
C LEU A 242 9.22 3.02 7.47
N ALA A 243 8.88 3.97 8.35
CA ALA A 243 9.18 5.39 8.17
C ALA A 243 10.68 5.70 8.20
N ASN A 244 11.47 4.88 8.89
CA ASN A 244 12.92 5.04 9.05
C ASN A 244 13.74 4.15 8.11
N LEU A 245 13.13 3.43 7.17
CA LEU A 245 13.88 2.65 6.18
C LEU A 245 14.81 3.57 5.38
N HIS A 246 16.07 3.15 5.24
CA HIS A 246 17.09 3.91 4.53
C HIS A 246 17.08 3.55 3.03
N PRO A 247 17.32 4.50 2.09
CA PRO A 247 17.50 5.95 2.29
C PRO A 247 16.20 6.74 2.50
N HIS A 248 15.04 6.14 2.25
CA HIS A 248 13.71 6.74 2.45
C HIS A 248 12.68 5.64 2.76
N TYR A 249 11.51 6.02 3.29
CA TYR A 249 10.40 5.10 3.53
C TYR A 249 9.88 4.45 2.24
N PRO A 250 9.03 3.39 2.31
CA PRO A 250 8.50 2.72 1.12
C PRO A 250 7.66 3.66 0.23
N ASP A 251 7.72 3.45 -1.07
CA ASP A 251 6.89 4.18 -2.05
C ASP A 251 5.40 3.81 -1.92
N SER A 252 5.12 2.59 -1.45
CA SER A 252 3.77 2.09 -1.20
C SER A 252 3.71 1.32 0.12
N VAL A 253 2.69 1.62 0.94
CA VAL A 253 2.53 1.07 2.29
C VAL A 253 1.15 0.40 2.40
N PRO A 254 1.06 -0.92 2.10
CA PRO A 254 -0.17 -1.66 2.31
C PRO A 254 -0.41 -1.90 3.80
N ILE A 255 -1.56 -1.48 4.29
CA ILE A 255 -2.06 -1.81 5.62
C ILE A 255 -3.17 -2.85 5.45
N ASN A 256 -2.91 -4.04 5.98
CA ASN A 256 -3.84 -5.15 5.95
C ASN A 256 -4.58 -5.23 7.29
N ASN A 257 -5.88 -5.41 7.25
CA ASN A 257 -6.60 -5.94 8.40
C ASN A 257 -6.53 -7.46 8.35
N LEU A 258 -6.20 -8.10 9.46
CA LEU A 258 -6.10 -9.56 9.52
C LEU A 258 -7.38 -10.22 8.98
N VAL A 259 -7.21 -11.10 8.02
CA VAL A 259 -8.27 -12.00 7.58
C VAL A 259 -8.07 -13.34 8.26
N LYS A 260 -8.96 -13.66 9.20
CA LYS A 260 -8.91 -14.92 9.93
C LYS A 260 -9.29 -16.07 9.01
N VAL A 261 -8.43 -17.07 8.93
CA VAL A 261 -8.67 -18.27 8.12
C VAL A 261 -8.61 -19.49 9.03
N GLU A 262 -9.65 -20.30 8.99
CA GLU A 262 -9.71 -21.55 9.73
C GLU A 262 -8.51 -22.44 9.42
N GLY A 263 -7.96 -23.08 10.45
CA GLY A 263 -6.74 -23.88 10.36
C GLY A 263 -5.43 -23.08 10.48
N THR A 264 -5.47 -21.76 10.58
CA THR A 264 -4.29 -20.94 10.90
C THR A 264 -4.21 -20.63 12.40
N PRO A 265 -2.99 -20.41 12.95
CA PRO A 265 -2.83 -20.07 14.38
C PRO A 265 -3.59 -18.82 14.83
N LEU A 266 -3.83 -17.85 13.94
CA LEU A 266 -4.51 -16.59 14.26
C LEU A 266 -6.01 -16.60 13.91
N ALA A 267 -6.62 -17.76 13.65
CA ALA A 267 -8.03 -17.88 13.31
C ALA A 267 -8.98 -17.34 14.41
N GLU A 268 -8.59 -17.47 15.68
CA GLU A 268 -9.43 -17.14 16.84
C GLU A 268 -8.99 -15.86 17.59
N VAL A 269 -8.04 -15.08 17.03
CA VAL A 269 -7.64 -13.83 17.67
C VAL A 269 -8.78 -12.80 17.65
N ASP A 270 -8.86 -11.93 18.65
CA ASP A 270 -9.88 -10.89 18.68
C ASP A 270 -9.78 -9.91 17.51
N ASP A 271 -10.93 -9.38 17.05
CA ASP A 271 -10.93 -8.33 16.04
C ASP A 271 -10.35 -7.03 16.58
N ILE A 272 -9.62 -6.31 15.75
CA ILE A 272 -9.16 -4.98 16.10
C ILE A 272 -10.34 -3.99 16.14
N ASP A 273 -10.29 -3.05 17.08
CA ASP A 273 -11.20 -1.90 17.06
C ASP A 273 -11.07 -1.15 15.72
N PRO A 274 -12.17 -0.96 14.96
CA PRO A 274 -12.17 -0.22 13.70
C PRO A 274 -11.51 1.17 13.78
N LEU A 275 -11.65 1.88 14.91
CA LEU A 275 -11.02 3.18 15.09
C LEU A 275 -9.50 3.09 15.25
N GLU A 276 -8.99 1.98 15.81
CA GLU A 276 -7.55 1.73 15.86
C GLU A 276 -6.97 1.49 14.47
N PHE A 277 -7.71 0.80 13.59
CA PHE A 277 -7.29 0.64 12.19
C PHE A 277 -7.26 1.99 11.45
N VAL A 278 -8.28 2.84 11.63
CA VAL A 278 -8.30 4.20 11.06
C VAL A 278 -7.11 5.03 11.59
N ARG A 279 -6.79 4.94 12.89
CA ARG A 279 -5.60 5.58 13.46
C ARG A 279 -4.31 5.12 12.78
N MET A 280 -4.19 3.82 12.51
CA MET A 280 -3.03 3.25 11.83
C MET A 280 -2.83 3.89 10.44
N ILE A 281 -3.90 4.07 9.66
CA ILE A 281 -3.86 4.75 8.35
C ILE A 281 -3.41 6.20 8.51
N ALA A 282 -3.99 6.94 9.48
CA ALA A 282 -3.64 8.35 9.70
C ALA A 282 -2.17 8.52 10.12
N VAL A 283 -1.69 7.67 11.03
CA VAL A 283 -0.29 7.70 11.48
C VAL A 283 0.65 7.33 10.33
N ALA A 284 0.32 6.33 9.51
CA ALA A 284 1.10 5.98 8.32
C ALA A 284 1.20 7.15 7.34
N ARG A 285 0.10 7.90 7.11
CA ARG A 285 0.10 9.09 6.25
C ARG A 285 0.99 10.20 6.79
N ILE A 286 0.92 10.47 8.10
CA ILE A 286 1.71 11.55 8.73
C ILE A 286 3.22 11.23 8.69
N THR A 287 3.57 9.98 8.94
CA THR A 287 4.98 9.56 9.04
C THR A 287 5.63 9.28 7.69
N MET A 288 4.83 9.00 6.66
CA MET A 288 5.27 8.69 5.29
C MET A 288 4.46 9.53 4.27
N PRO A 289 4.72 10.84 4.18
CA PRO A 289 3.86 11.81 3.50
C PRO A 289 3.62 11.53 2.02
N GLU A 290 4.61 11.05 1.30
CA GLU A 290 4.55 10.82 -0.17
C GLU A 290 4.25 9.36 -0.53
N ALA A 291 4.11 8.46 0.46
CA ALA A 291 3.80 7.06 0.21
C ALA A 291 2.36 6.84 -0.28
N ARG A 292 2.16 5.85 -1.14
CA ARG A 292 0.83 5.31 -1.43
C ARG A 292 0.37 4.46 -0.24
N VAL A 293 -0.45 5.02 0.64
CA VAL A 293 -1.05 4.26 1.75
C VAL A 293 -2.23 3.47 1.23
N ARG A 294 -2.13 2.14 1.27
CA ARG A 294 -3.10 1.24 0.64
C ARG A 294 -3.96 0.52 1.65
N LEU A 295 -5.29 0.60 1.47
CA LEU A 295 -6.20 -0.36 2.08
C LEU A 295 -6.05 -1.68 1.34
N SER A 296 -5.57 -2.69 2.05
CA SER A 296 -5.19 -3.97 1.47
C SER A 296 -6.18 -5.08 1.88
N ALA A 297 -5.73 -6.20 2.46
CA ALA A 297 -6.63 -7.27 2.86
C ALA A 297 -7.61 -6.85 3.98
N GLY A 298 -8.74 -7.59 4.08
CA GLY A 298 -9.74 -7.41 5.14
C GLY A 298 -10.84 -6.41 4.81
N ARG A 299 -10.86 -5.81 3.62
CA ARG A 299 -11.87 -4.81 3.23
C ARG A 299 -13.31 -5.35 3.19
N THR A 300 -13.49 -6.64 2.92
CA THR A 300 -14.81 -7.30 2.95
C THR A 300 -15.47 -7.27 4.33
N ALA A 301 -14.69 -7.20 5.40
CA ALA A 301 -15.18 -7.07 6.77
C ALA A 301 -15.38 -5.59 7.20
N MET A 302 -14.99 -4.62 6.38
CA MET A 302 -15.10 -3.20 6.69
C MET A 302 -16.40 -2.64 6.12
N ALA A 303 -17.20 -1.99 6.97
CA ALA A 303 -18.33 -1.20 6.50
C ALA A 303 -17.84 -0.03 5.61
N ASP A 304 -18.68 0.43 4.67
CA ASP A 304 -18.40 1.58 3.80
C ASP A 304 -17.96 2.82 4.59
N THR A 305 -18.58 3.06 5.74
CA THR A 305 -18.24 4.17 6.64
C THR A 305 -16.83 4.06 7.20
N MET A 306 -16.37 2.86 7.52
CA MET A 306 -14.99 2.63 7.97
C MET A 306 -13.99 2.87 6.83
N GLN A 307 -14.28 2.38 5.62
CA GLN A 307 -13.44 2.62 4.45
C GLN A 307 -13.38 4.11 4.12
N ALA A 308 -14.53 4.83 4.18
CA ALA A 308 -14.58 6.28 4.01
C ALA A 308 -13.71 7.02 5.05
N MET A 309 -13.74 6.60 6.32
CA MET A 309 -12.86 7.15 7.36
C MET A 309 -11.38 6.88 7.03
N CYS A 310 -11.03 5.71 6.49
CA CYS A 310 -9.65 5.42 6.06
C CYS A 310 -9.20 6.33 4.91
N PHE A 311 -10.05 6.63 3.93
CA PHE A 311 -9.74 7.64 2.89
C PHE A 311 -9.57 9.04 3.50
N MET A 312 -10.42 9.41 4.44
CA MET A 312 -10.27 10.66 5.21
C MET A 312 -9.00 10.65 6.09
N ALA A 313 -8.52 9.51 6.52
CA ALA A 313 -7.25 9.35 7.23
C ALA A 313 -6.02 9.39 6.30
N GLY A 314 -6.22 9.50 4.97
CA GLY A 314 -5.15 9.63 4.00
C GLY A 314 -4.78 8.36 3.25
N ALA A 315 -5.60 7.29 3.31
CA ALA A 315 -5.48 6.20 2.35
C ALA A 315 -5.77 6.72 0.94
N ASN A 316 -4.98 6.31 -0.05
CA ASN A 316 -5.11 6.75 -1.44
C ASN A 316 -4.82 5.64 -2.46
N SER A 317 -4.88 4.39 -2.02
CA SER A 317 -4.76 3.22 -2.89
C SER A 317 -5.59 2.06 -2.31
N ILE A 318 -6.14 1.23 -3.18
CA ILE A 318 -6.83 -0.01 -2.80
C ILE A 318 -6.35 -1.18 -3.68
N PHE A 319 -6.44 -2.40 -3.15
CA PHE A 319 -6.51 -3.55 -4.03
C PHE A 319 -7.93 -3.68 -4.59
N TYR A 320 -8.00 -3.79 -5.91
CA TYR A 320 -9.20 -3.75 -6.73
C TYR A 320 -9.39 -5.08 -7.47
N GLY A 321 -10.60 -5.63 -7.43
CA GLY A 321 -10.94 -6.94 -7.97
C GLY A 321 -11.34 -7.93 -6.88
N GLU A 322 -12.16 -8.92 -7.23
CA GLU A 322 -12.91 -9.79 -6.34
C GLU A 322 -12.06 -10.67 -5.39
N LYS A 323 -10.80 -10.86 -5.70
CA LYS A 323 -9.93 -11.77 -4.97
C LYS A 323 -8.51 -11.20 -4.83
N LEU A 324 -7.96 -11.39 -3.64
CA LEU A 324 -6.52 -11.23 -3.37
C LEU A 324 -5.79 -12.56 -3.62
N LEU A 325 -4.70 -12.85 -2.88
CA LEU A 325 -3.97 -14.11 -3.09
C LEU A 325 -4.83 -15.34 -2.81
N THR A 326 -5.49 -15.37 -1.66
CA THR A 326 -6.31 -16.52 -1.18
C THR A 326 -7.63 -16.09 -0.57
N THR A 327 -7.82 -14.82 -0.27
CA THR A 327 -9.00 -14.27 0.41
C THR A 327 -9.84 -13.44 -0.54
N GLY A 328 -11.13 -13.35 -0.26
CA GLY A 328 -12.05 -12.47 -1.00
C GLY A 328 -11.70 -10.98 -0.79
N ASN A 329 -12.11 -10.17 -1.74
CA ASN A 329 -12.03 -8.71 -1.72
C ASN A 329 -13.38 -8.17 -2.21
N PRO A 330 -13.76 -6.91 -1.93
CA PRO A 330 -14.93 -6.31 -2.54
C PRO A 330 -14.89 -6.46 -4.06
N ASP A 331 -16.04 -6.72 -4.67
CA ASP A 331 -16.11 -6.79 -6.12
C ASP A 331 -15.91 -5.41 -6.77
N VAL A 332 -15.65 -5.42 -8.06
CA VAL A 332 -15.35 -4.22 -8.86
C VAL A 332 -16.51 -3.21 -8.80
N GLU A 333 -17.74 -3.68 -8.82
CA GLU A 333 -18.93 -2.80 -8.84
C GLU A 333 -19.14 -2.14 -7.46
N ALA A 334 -18.98 -2.90 -6.37
CA ALA A 334 -19.07 -2.37 -5.01
C ALA A 334 -18.01 -1.30 -4.75
N ASP A 335 -16.76 -1.53 -5.18
CA ASP A 335 -15.69 -0.54 -5.07
C ASP A 335 -16.00 0.73 -5.88
N MET A 336 -16.45 0.59 -7.12
CA MET A 336 -16.81 1.76 -7.95
C MET A 336 -17.95 2.55 -7.35
N GLN A 337 -19.01 1.88 -6.85
CA GLN A 337 -20.13 2.53 -6.18
C GLN A 337 -19.69 3.29 -4.91
N LEU A 338 -18.79 2.69 -4.11
CA LEU A 338 -18.26 3.38 -2.93
C LEU A 338 -17.47 4.63 -3.32
N ILE A 339 -16.56 4.52 -4.28
CA ILE A 339 -15.72 5.64 -4.75
C ILE A 339 -16.60 6.76 -5.33
N GLU A 340 -17.61 6.43 -6.14
CA GLU A 340 -18.57 7.41 -6.69
C GLU A 340 -19.38 8.11 -5.59
N ARG A 341 -19.93 7.36 -4.63
CA ARG A 341 -20.68 7.92 -3.49
C ARG A 341 -19.84 8.87 -2.62
N LEU A 342 -18.52 8.65 -2.56
CA LEU A 342 -17.57 9.52 -1.87
C LEU A 342 -17.15 10.73 -2.72
N GLY A 343 -17.59 10.83 -3.99
CA GLY A 343 -17.16 11.88 -4.92
C GLY A 343 -15.68 11.76 -5.31
N MET A 344 -15.11 10.56 -5.17
CA MET A 344 -13.73 10.25 -5.52
C MET A 344 -13.64 9.63 -6.93
N ARG A 345 -12.44 9.47 -7.44
CA ARG A 345 -12.20 8.90 -8.76
C ARG A 345 -10.95 8.01 -8.77
N ALA A 346 -10.92 7.08 -9.73
CA ALA A 346 -9.71 6.31 -10.01
C ALA A 346 -8.56 7.26 -10.42
N GLY A 347 -7.41 7.08 -9.80
CA GLY A 347 -6.18 7.79 -10.16
C GLY A 347 -5.71 7.40 -11.56
N LYS A 348 -5.09 8.33 -12.27
CA LYS A 348 -4.46 8.04 -13.56
C LYS A 348 -3.08 7.44 -13.34
N GLN A 349 -2.66 6.56 -14.27
CA GLN A 349 -1.27 6.11 -14.31
C GLN A 349 -0.36 7.34 -14.42
N GLN A 350 0.65 7.44 -13.57
CA GLN A 350 1.65 8.49 -13.70
C GLN A 350 2.44 8.21 -14.99
N ALA A 351 2.47 9.19 -15.88
CA ALA A 351 3.14 9.11 -17.17
C ALA A 351 4.66 9.14 -17.03
#